data_31a24f27db74157ea54c50be405dca58
#
_entry.id   31a24f27db74157ea54c50be405dca58
#
_cell.length_a   1.000
_cell.length_b   1.000
_cell.length_c   1.000
_cell.angle_alpha   90.00
_cell.angle_beta   90.00
_cell.angle_gamma   90.00
#
_symmetry.space_group_name_H-M   'P 1'
#
loop_
_entity.id
_entity.type
_entity.pdbx_description
1 polymer ?
#
loop_
_entity_poly.entity_id
_entity_poly.type
_entity_poly.pdbx_seq_one_letter_code
_entity_poly.pdbx_strand_id
1 'polypeptide(L)'
;MRPEKTIPRAAALHDLSCFGRCALTVIIPTLSAMGVQCVPVPTALLSTHTGGFSGMYFRETDEEIPRIADHFDEIGLRFDAVYTGFLG
;
A
#
# COMPACT_ATOMS: atom_id res chain seq x y z
N MET A 1 -0.19 26.09 2.04
CA MET A 1 -1.61 25.74 2.18
C MET A 1 -2.04 24.80 1.09
N ARG A 2 -2.83 23.83 1.46
CA ARG A 2 -3.39 22.92 0.47
C ARG A 2 -4.58 23.60 -0.21
N PRO A 3 -4.63 23.61 -1.54
CA PRO A 3 -5.84 24.07 -2.22
C PRO A 3 -7.02 23.20 -1.80
N GLU A 4 -8.18 23.80 -1.68
CA GLU A 4 -9.36 23.04 -1.23
C GLU A 4 -9.73 21.94 -2.20
N LYS A 5 -9.22 21.98 -3.43
CA LYS A 5 -9.48 20.94 -4.41
C LYS A 5 -8.50 19.79 -4.33
N THR A 6 -7.49 19.90 -3.47
CA THR A 6 -6.49 18.86 -3.38
C THR A 6 -7.07 17.62 -2.70
N ILE A 7 -6.93 16.48 -3.36
CA ILE A 7 -7.41 15.22 -2.81
C ILE A 7 -6.44 14.77 -1.73
N PRO A 8 -6.95 14.35 -0.57
CA PRO A 8 -6.08 13.80 0.47
C PRO A 8 -5.33 12.59 -0.05
N ARG A 9 -4.10 12.43 0.42
CA ARG A 9 -3.22 11.35 -0.02
C ARG A 9 -2.80 10.52 1.18
N ALA A 10 -2.94 9.20 1.06
CA ALA A 10 -2.58 8.28 2.13
C ALA A 10 -1.62 7.23 1.59
N ALA A 11 -0.57 6.96 2.35
CA ALA A 11 0.32 5.85 2.06
C ALA A 11 -0.25 4.60 2.73
N ALA A 12 -0.46 3.55 1.95
CA ALA A 12 -1.02 2.31 2.47
C ALA A 12 0.07 1.24 2.45
N LEU A 13 0.54 0.86 3.63
CA LEU A 13 1.59 -0.14 3.80
C LEU A 13 0.94 -1.46 4.15
N HIS A 14 0.70 -2.27 3.15
CA HIS A 14 0.01 -3.55 3.27
C HIS A 14 0.60 -4.54 2.29
N ASP A 15 0.29 -5.80 2.48
CA ASP A 15 0.72 -6.82 1.53
C ASP A 15 -0.11 -6.73 0.26
N LEU A 16 0.45 -7.26 -0.82
CA LEU A 16 -0.21 -7.31 -2.12
C LEU A 16 -0.30 -8.77 -2.55
N SER A 17 -1.52 -9.26 -2.69
CA SER A 17 -1.78 -10.60 -3.20
C SER A 17 -2.21 -10.51 -4.65
N CYS A 18 -1.56 -11.30 -5.51
CA CYS A 18 -1.87 -11.26 -6.94
C CYS A 18 -3.24 -11.85 -7.21
N PHE A 19 -3.57 -12.93 -6.52
CA PHE A 19 -4.87 -13.56 -6.67
C PHE A 19 -5.57 -13.57 -5.32
N GLY A 20 -6.67 -12.85 -5.23
CA GLY A 20 -7.42 -12.75 -3.99
C GLY A 20 -7.79 -11.31 -3.71
N ARG A 21 -8.73 -11.13 -2.80
CA ARG A 21 -9.23 -9.81 -2.45
C ARG A 21 -8.84 -9.48 -1.02
N CYS A 22 -7.55 -9.24 -0.82
CA CYS A 22 -7.02 -8.97 0.51
C CYS A 22 -6.08 -7.79 0.44
N ALA A 23 -5.94 -7.12 1.60
CA ALA A 23 -4.93 -6.09 1.80
C ALA A 23 -5.01 -5.00 0.72
N LEU A 24 -3.93 -4.77 -0.03
CA LEU A 24 -3.91 -3.65 -0.97
C LEU A 24 -4.99 -3.75 -2.03
N THR A 25 -5.35 -4.95 -2.47
CA THR A 25 -6.38 -5.08 -3.50
C THR A 25 -7.75 -4.63 -3.02
N VAL A 26 -7.97 -4.60 -1.71
CA VAL A 26 -9.20 -4.08 -1.13
C VAL A 26 -9.05 -2.62 -0.74
N ILE A 27 -7.89 -2.27 -0.18
CA ILE A 27 -7.67 -0.94 0.38
C ILE A 27 -7.63 0.13 -0.71
N ILE A 28 -7.00 -0.17 -1.85
CA ILE A 28 -6.88 0.81 -2.93
C ILE A 28 -8.26 1.29 -3.41
N PRO A 29 -9.17 0.40 -3.81
CA PRO A 29 -10.48 0.87 -4.24
C PRO A 29 -11.31 1.46 -3.12
N THR A 30 -11.12 0.98 -1.88
CA THR A 30 -11.87 1.51 -0.75
C THR A 30 -11.51 2.95 -0.48
N LEU A 31 -10.22 3.27 -0.42
CA LEU A 31 -9.79 4.65 -0.20
C LEU A 31 -10.17 5.53 -1.37
N SER A 32 -10.07 5.02 -2.58
CA SER A 32 -10.45 5.79 -3.75
C SER A 32 -11.93 6.15 -3.72
N ALA A 33 -12.78 5.21 -3.30
CA ALA A 33 -14.21 5.47 -3.19
C ALA A 33 -14.53 6.51 -2.12
N MET A 34 -13.64 6.67 -1.14
CA MET A 34 -13.79 7.68 -0.10
C MET A 34 -13.17 9.02 -0.48
N GLY A 35 -12.68 9.15 -1.71
CA GLY A 35 -12.08 10.40 -2.16
C GLY A 35 -10.64 10.59 -1.70
N VAL A 36 -9.95 9.52 -1.34
CA VAL A 36 -8.57 9.57 -0.86
C VAL A 36 -7.68 8.91 -1.90
N GLN A 37 -6.62 9.60 -2.30
CA GLN A 37 -5.62 9.00 -3.18
C GLN A 37 -4.81 8.00 -2.38
N CYS A 38 -4.83 6.75 -2.81
CA CYS A 38 -4.06 5.70 -2.15
C CYS A 38 -2.74 5.51 -2.88
N VAL A 39 -1.64 5.64 -2.13
CA VAL A 39 -0.30 5.34 -2.65
C VAL A 39 0.10 4.01 -2.02
N PRO A 40 0.04 2.91 -2.77
CA PRO A 40 0.34 1.60 -2.20
C PRO A 40 1.84 1.41 -2.03
N VAL A 41 2.22 0.90 -0.87
CA VAL A 41 3.60 0.51 -0.58
C VAL A 41 3.53 -0.93 -0.11
N PRO A 42 3.77 -1.90 -0.99
CA PRO A 42 3.65 -3.31 -0.62
C PRO A 42 4.69 -3.69 0.43
N THR A 43 4.23 -4.31 1.51
CA THR A 43 5.11 -4.82 2.56
C THR A 43 5.49 -6.28 2.31
N ALA A 44 4.73 -6.96 1.46
CA ALA A 44 5.01 -8.31 1.04
C ALA A 44 4.30 -8.56 -0.27
N LEU A 45 4.86 -9.42 -1.08
CA LEU A 45 4.26 -9.82 -2.34
C LEU A 45 3.91 -11.30 -2.26
N LEU A 46 2.65 -11.61 -2.52
CA LEU A 46 2.15 -12.98 -2.44
C LEU A 46 1.46 -13.33 -3.75
N SER A 47 1.59 -14.60 -4.17
CA SER A 47 0.87 -15.04 -5.36
C SER A 47 -0.63 -15.13 -5.09
N THR A 48 -1.02 -15.49 -3.85
CA THR A 48 -2.42 -15.54 -3.41
C THR A 48 -2.48 -15.06 -1.99
N HIS A 49 -3.71 -14.85 -1.48
CA HIS A 49 -3.85 -14.61 -0.05
C HIS A 49 -3.52 -15.90 0.71
N THR A 50 -3.31 -15.79 2.01
CA THR A 50 -2.78 -16.90 2.79
C THR A 50 -3.80 -18.00 3.10
N GLY A 51 -5.07 -17.72 3.01
CA GLY A 51 -6.10 -18.68 3.41
C GLY A 51 -6.46 -19.64 2.29
N GLY A 52 -6.40 -20.94 2.58
CA GLY A 52 -6.95 -21.96 1.69
C GLY A 52 -6.10 -22.33 0.48
N PHE A 53 -4.89 -21.83 0.37
CA PHE A 53 -4.01 -22.14 -0.76
C PHE A 53 -2.72 -22.77 -0.28
N SER A 54 -2.16 -23.67 -1.08
CA SER A 54 -0.85 -24.25 -0.81
C SER A 54 0.10 -23.91 -1.94
N GLY A 55 1.41 -23.99 -1.66
CA GLY A 55 2.41 -23.70 -2.67
C GLY A 55 2.47 -22.23 -3.05
N MET A 56 2.02 -21.36 -2.18
CA MET A 56 1.97 -19.92 -2.43
C MET A 56 3.38 -19.34 -2.48
N TYR A 57 3.61 -18.44 -3.45
CA TYR A 57 4.83 -17.65 -3.46
C TYR A 57 4.69 -16.49 -2.49
N PHE A 58 5.72 -16.25 -1.71
CA PHE A 58 5.72 -15.20 -0.71
C PHE A 58 7.08 -14.53 -0.66
N ARG A 59 7.08 -13.20 -0.69
CA ARG A 59 8.31 -12.45 -0.57
C ARG A 59 8.05 -11.17 0.22
N GLU A 60 8.82 -10.96 1.27
CA GLU A 60 8.77 -9.70 2.00
C GLU A 60 9.58 -8.64 1.28
N THR A 61 9.14 -7.38 1.43
CA THR A 61 9.77 -6.25 0.76
C THR A 61 10.37 -5.28 1.77
N ASP A 62 10.78 -5.80 2.93
CA ASP A 62 11.27 -4.96 4.03
C ASP A 62 12.42 -4.07 3.60
N GLU A 63 13.30 -4.58 2.73
CA GLU A 63 14.47 -3.82 2.33
C GLU A 63 14.15 -2.74 1.31
N GLU A 64 13.04 -2.88 0.60
CA GLU A 64 12.64 -1.91 -0.40
C GLU A 64 11.91 -0.71 0.19
N ILE A 65 11.26 -0.89 1.33
CA ILE A 65 10.42 0.18 1.89
C ILE A 65 11.21 1.44 2.22
N PRO A 66 12.37 1.35 2.88
CA PRO A 66 13.16 2.57 3.13
C PRO A 66 13.61 3.26 1.85
N ARG A 67 13.94 2.47 0.81
CA ARG A 67 14.36 3.05 -0.46
C ARG A 67 13.22 3.77 -1.14
N ILE A 68 12.03 3.20 -1.08
CA ILE A 68 10.84 3.83 -1.64
C ILE A 68 10.55 5.13 -0.89
N ALA A 69 10.64 5.09 0.43
CA ALA A 69 10.38 6.27 1.25
C ALA A 69 11.39 7.38 0.96
N ASP A 70 12.67 7.03 0.78
CA ASP A 70 13.69 7.99 0.45
C ASP A 70 13.39 8.67 -0.88
N HIS A 71 12.96 7.92 -1.87
CA HIS A 71 12.64 8.48 -3.17
C HIS A 71 11.41 9.39 -3.08
N PHE A 72 10.41 8.99 -2.31
CA PHE A 72 9.25 9.86 -2.11
C PHE A 72 9.67 11.19 -1.50
N ASP A 73 10.61 11.15 -0.56
CA ASP A 73 11.11 12.37 0.06
C ASP A 73 11.86 13.22 -0.95
N GLU A 74 12.66 12.60 -1.81
CA GLU A 74 13.41 13.33 -2.84
C GLU A 74 12.51 14.09 -3.79
N ILE A 75 11.38 13.50 -4.17
CA ILE A 75 10.48 14.14 -5.11
C ILE A 75 9.45 15.04 -4.42
N GLY A 76 9.57 15.19 -3.11
CA GLY A 76 8.68 16.07 -2.34
C GLY A 76 7.27 15.54 -2.16
N LEU A 77 7.10 14.23 -2.26
CA LEU A 77 5.79 13.63 -2.09
C LEU A 77 5.39 13.64 -0.62
N ARG A 78 4.23 14.18 -0.33
CA ARG A 78 3.74 14.31 1.04
C ARG A 78 2.46 13.50 1.20
N PHE A 79 2.25 13.05 2.43
CA PHE A 79 1.07 12.27 2.75
C PHE A 79 0.30 12.93 3.88
N ASP A 80 -1.02 12.84 3.79
CA ASP A 80 -1.91 13.31 4.86
C ASP A 80 -2.05 12.26 5.95
N ALA A 81 -1.85 11.00 5.58
CA ALA A 81 -1.98 9.90 6.53
C ALA A 81 -1.15 8.72 6.07
N VAL A 82 -0.79 7.87 7.01
CA VAL A 82 -0.15 6.58 6.73
C VAL A 82 -1.04 5.51 7.33
N TYR A 83 -1.43 4.56 6.50
CA TYR A 83 -2.34 3.51 6.88
C TYR A 83 -1.60 2.19 6.82
N THR A 84 -1.37 1.57 7.96
CA THR A 84 -0.60 0.33 8.02
C THR A 84 -1.49 -0.81 8.46
N GLY A 85 -1.26 -1.96 7.86
CA GLY A 85 -1.89 -3.18 8.29
C GLY A 85 -0.89 -4.08 8.96
N PHE A 86 -1.05 -5.38 8.76
CA PHE A 86 -0.12 -6.35 9.30
C PHE A 86 1.21 -6.22 8.55
N LEU A 87 2.28 -6.03 9.29
CA LEU A 87 3.61 -5.84 8.71
C LEU A 87 4.43 -7.10 8.91
N GLY A 88 3.98 -8.11 8.33
CA GLY A 88 4.65 -9.31 8.18
C GLY A 88 5.37 -10.01 9.19
#